data_5e90caf2c6525d70f26d31c70de5e182
#
_entry.id   5e90caf2c6525d70f26d31c70de5e182
#
_cell.length_a   1.000
_cell.length_b   1.000
_cell.length_c   1.000
_cell.angle_alpha   90.00
_cell.angle_beta   90.00
_cell.angle_gamma   90.00
#
_symmetry.space_group_name_H-M   'P 1'
#
loop_
_entity.id
_entity.type
_entity.pdbx_description
1 polymer ?
#
loop_
_entity_poly.entity_id
_entity_poly.type
_entity_poly.pdbx_seq_one_letter_code
_entity_poly.pdbx_strand_id
1 'polypeptide(L)' 'KFSLYGRFKNVVLSEAELQELMTLFPWDYQKRIDHLSVYMKSSGKEYQNHFATICLWAERDGTRIGMDKYEFQEGESL' A
#
# COMPACT_ATOMS: atom_id res chain seq x y z
N LYS A 1 -15.22 4.33 8.44
CA LYS A 1 -15.90 3.56 7.49
C LYS A 1 -14.97 3.01 6.46
N PHE A 2 -14.99 1.73 6.22
CA PHE A 2 -14.11 1.08 5.28
C PHE A 2 -14.84 0.60 4.04
N SER A 3 -14.15 0.58 2.93
CA SER A 3 -14.70 0.08 1.69
C SER A 3 -13.67 -0.82 1.03
N LEU A 4 -14.08 -1.52 0.01
CA LEU A 4 -13.20 -2.44 -0.69
C LEU A 4 -12.76 -1.84 -2.00
N TYR A 5 -11.48 -1.96 -2.26
CA TYR A 5 -10.89 -1.38 -3.45
C TYR A 5 -10.02 -2.40 -4.16
N GLY A 6 -9.50 -2.02 -5.30
CA GLY A 6 -8.60 -2.85 -6.04
C GLY A 6 -9.30 -3.65 -7.11
N ARG A 7 -8.51 -4.26 -7.96
CA ARG A 7 -9.02 -5.01 -9.08
C ARG A 7 -9.98 -6.10 -8.66
N PHE A 8 -9.72 -6.77 -7.54
CA PHE A 8 -10.57 -7.84 -7.06
C PHE A 8 -11.41 -7.44 -5.86
N LYS A 9 -11.45 -6.14 -5.56
CA LYS A 9 -12.23 -5.60 -4.47
C LYS A 9 -11.95 -6.28 -3.15
N ASN A 10 -10.70 -6.49 -2.88
CA ASN A 10 -10.27 -7.14 -1.66
C ASN A 10 -9.31 -6.31 -0.82
N VAL A 11 -9.07 -5.05 -1.20
CA VAL A 11 -8.20 -4.17 -0.43
C VAL A 11 -9.09 -3.29 0.43
N VAL A 12 -8.96 -3.42 1.74
CA VAL A 12 -9.81 -2.71 2.69
C VAL A 12 -9.15 -1.41 3.12
N LEU A 13 -9.76 -0.30 2.82
CA LEU A 13 -9.22 1.01 3.18
C LEU A 13 -10.34 1.91 3.67
N SER A 14 -10.02 2.77 4.63
CA SER A 14 -10.97 3.76 5.04
C SER A 14 -10.88 4.91 4.05
N GLU A 15 -11.84 5.80 4.11
CA GLU A 15 -11.82 6.93 3.23
C GLU A 15 -10.61 7.80 3.50
N ALA A 16 -10.25 7.97 4.75
CA ALA A 16 -9.08 8.75 5.10
C ALA A 16 -7.81 8.10 4.57
N GLU A 17 -7.74 6.78 4.63
CA GLU A 17 -6.57 6.07 4.11
C GLU A 17 -6.47 6.21 2.60
N LEU A 18 -7.59 6.15 1.91
CA LEU A 18 -7.58 6.33 0.47
C LEU A 18 -7.10 7.73 0.12
N GLN A 19 -7.58 8.74 0.84
CA GLN A 19 -7.14 10.11 0.58
C GLN A 19 -5.65 10.25 0.84
N GLU A 20 -5.17 9.58 1.86
CA GLU A 20 -3.75 9.63 2.17
C GLU A 20 -2.93 9.00 1.03
N LEU A 21 -3.39 7.89 0.49
CA LEU A 21 -2.70 7.27 -0.63
C LEU A 21 -2.69 8.18 -1.85
N MET A 22 -3.77 8.88 -2.08
CA MET A 22 -3.84 9.81 -3.19
C MET A 22 -2.86 10.96 -3.00
N THR A 23 -2.63 11.35 -1.77
CA THR A 23 -1.69 12.41 -1.47
C THR A 23 -0.24 11.91 -1.59
N LEU A 24 0.02 10.73 -1.08
CA LEU A 24 1.38 10.20 -1.09
C LEU A 24 1.80 9.73 -2.48
N PHE A 25 0.86 9.18 -3.24
CA PHE A 25 1.18 8.63 -4.55
C PHE A 25 0.19 9.14 -5.60
N PRO A 26 0.21 10.44 -5.89
CA PRO A 26 -0.82 11.03 -6.75
C PRO A 26 -0.90 10.44 -8.14
N TRP A 27 0.25 9.94 -8.66
CA TRP A 27 0.23 9.42 -10.01
C TRP A 27 -0.06 7.94 -10.09
N ASP A 28 0.18 7.18 -9.02
CA ASP A 28 0.07 5.73 -9.13
C ASP A 28 -0.59 5.05 -7.95
N TYR A 29 -1.36 5.77 -7.15
CA TYR A 29 -2.00 5.13 -6.01
C TYR A 29 -2.90 3.97 -6.43
N GLN A 30 -3.57 4.12 -7.57
CA GLN A 30 -4.44 3.09 -8.03
C GLN A 30 -3.67 1.84 -8.40
N LYS A 31 -2.54 2.01 -9.05
CA LYS A 31 -1.71 0.91 -9.42
C LYS A 31 -1.20 0.18 -8.19
N ARG A 32 -0.86 0.92 -7.14
CA ARG A 32 -0.37 0.29 -5.93
C ARG A 32 -1.48 -0.47 -5.22
N ILE A 33 -2.69 0.05 -5.22
CA ILE A 33 -3.82 -0.65 -4.65
C ILE A 33 -4.07 -1.94 -5.45
N ASP A 34 -4.03 -1.84 -6.76
CA ASP A 34 -4.27 -3.02 -7.61
C ASP A 34 -3.17 -4.06 -7.43
N HIS A 35 -1.94 -3.63 -7.24
CA HIS A 35 -0.85 -4.57 -7.03
C HIS A 35 -1.12 -5.41 -5.78
N LEU A 36 -1.52 -4.78 -4.69
CA LEU A 36 -1.85 -5.51 -3.48
C LEU A 36 -3.04 -6.43 -3.71
N SER A 37 -4.04 -5.93 -4.42
CA SER A 37 -5.24 -6.70 -4.70
C SER A 37 -4.90 -8.00 -5.44
N VAL A 38 -4.11 -7.88 -6.50
CA VAL A 38 -3.73 -9.03 -7.30
C VAL A 38 -2.86 -10.00 -6.49
N TYR A 39 -1.93 -9.43 -5.73
CA TYR A 39 -1.03 -10.27 -4.96
C TYR A 39 -1.79 -11.09 -3.91
N MET A 40 -2.71 -10.48 -3.20
CA MET A 40 -3.48 -11.21 -2.21
C MET A 40 -4.33 -12.28 -2.87
N LYS A 41 -4.92 -11.93 -4.00
CA LYS A 41 -5.78 -12.86 -4.70
C LYS A 41 -5.00 -14.07 -5.20
N SER A 42 -3.82 -13.83 -5.75
CA SER A 42 -3.05 -14.91 -6.33
C SER A 42 -2.32 -15.76 -5.30
N SER A 43 -1.90 -15.17 -4.20
CA SER A 43 -1.11 -15.90 -3.21
C SER A 43 -1.92 -16.44 -2.06
N GLY A 44 -3.10 -15.92 -1.85
CA GLY A 44 -3.91 -16.30 -0.69
C GLY A 44 -3.44 -15.65 0.59
N LYS A 45 -2.47 -14.74 0.52
CA LYS A 45 -1.99 -14.10 1.71
C LYS A 45 -2.94 -13.03 2.19
N GLU A 46 -2.94 -12.79 3.48
CA GLU A 46 -3.77 -11.75 4.06
C GLU A 46 -2.91 -10.85 4.88
N TYR A 47 -3.26 -9.58 4.97
CA TYR A 47 -2.51 -8.61 5.73
C TYR A 47 -3.44 -7.90 6.69
N GLN A 48 -2.89 -7.52 7.85
CA GLN A 48 -3.68 -6.88 8.85
C GLN A 48 -4.05 -5.45 8.51
N ASN A 49 -3.20 -4.73 7.87
CA ASN A 49 -3.46 -3.34 7.55
C ASN A 49 -3.01 -3.08 6.13
N HIS A 50 -3.98 -2.94 5.23
CA HIS A 50 -3.67 -2.82 3.80
C HIS A 50 -2.99 -1.50 3.47
N PHE A 51 -3.38 -0.43 4.13
CA PHE A 51 -2.75 0.86 3.91
C PHE A 51 -1.25 0.77 4.27
N ALA A 52 -0.96 0.22 5.44
CA ALA A 52 0.42 0.10 5.87
C ALA A 52 1.22 -0.82 4.94
N THR A 53 0.59 -1.86 4.44
CA THR A 53 1.26 -2.79 3.53
C THR A 53 1.63 -2.08 2.22
N ILE A 54 0.72 -1.27 1.70
CA ILE A 54 1.01 -0.54 0.47
C ILE A 54 2.18 0.42 0.69
N CYS A 55 2.20 1.10 1.82
CA CYS A 55 3.29 2.00 2.12
C CYS A 55 4.63 1.26 2.26
N LEU A 56 4.59 0.11 2.91
CA LEU A 56 5.79 -0.68 3.09
C LEU A 56 6.34 -1.14 1.73
N TRP A 57 5.47 -1.58 0.86
CA TRP A 57 5.90 -2.03 -0.47
C TRP A 57 6.47 -0.87 -1.28
N ALA A 58 5.89 0.31 -1.12
CA ALA A 58 6.41 1.48 -1.81
C ALA A 58 7.82 1.80 -1.35
N GLU A 59 8.07 1.66 -0.05
CA GLU A 59 9.40 1.90 0.45
C GLU A 59 10.39 0.88 -0.07
N ARG A 60 9.99 -0.35 -0.17
CA ARG A 60 10.86 -1.39 -0.69
C ARG A 60 11.20 -1.15 -2.14
N ASP A 61 10.29 -0.51 -2.87
CA ASP A 61 10.54 -0.21 -4.27
C ASP A 61 11.41 1.03 -4.43
N GLY A 62 11.81 1.64 -3.35
CA GLY A 62 12.62 2.84 -3.43
C GLY A 62 11.83 4.11 -3.64
N THR A 63 10.51 4.03 -3.52
CA THR A 63 9.71 5.23 -3.73
C THR A 63 9.78 6.11 -2.51
N ARG A 64 9.98 7.43 -2.71
CA ARG A 64 10.04 8.26 -1.60
C ARG A 64 8.70 8.63 -1.21
N ILE A 65 8.32 8.50 0.01
CA ILE A 65 7.07 8.85 0.43
C ILE A 65 7.15 10.00 1.22
N GLY A 66 7.24 10.94 1.13
CA GLY A 66 7.17 12.04 1.91
C GLY A 66 7.94 12.11 3.14
N MET A 67 8.43 11.17 3.73
CA MET A 67 9.13 11.26 4.86
C MET A 67 10.32 10.69 4.70
N ASP A 68 11.13 11.14 4.17
CA ASP A 68 12.20 10.56 3.82
C ASP A 68 13.14 10.16 4.71
N LYS A 69 13.27 10.35 5.71
CA LYS A 69 14.19 9.96 6.47
C LYS A 69 14.09 8.77 7.05
N TYR A 70 13.64 8.01 6.85
CA TYR A 70 13.35 6.99 7.33
C TYR A 70 13.99 5.86 6.89
N GLU A 71 15.02 5.64 7.10
CA GLU A 71 15.70 4.69 6.68
C GLU A 71 15.79 3.62 7.33
N PHE A 72 15.59 2.89 7.18
CA PHE A 72 15.63 1.83 7.81
C PHE A 72 16.31 0.88 7.34
N GLN A 73 16.78 0.73 7.49
CA GLN A 73 17.40 -0.07 7.24
C GLN A 73 17.26 -1.08 7.29
N GLU A 74 17.44 -1.37 7.25
CA GLU A 74 17.23 -2.13 7.21
C GLU A 74 16.98 -2.99 7.22
N GLY A 75 17.28 -3.26 7.16
CA GLY A 75 17.00 -4.08 7.17
C GLY A 75 16.33 -4.74 7.26
N GLU A 76 16.31 -4.72 7.61
CA GLU A 76 15.63 -5.19 7.61
C GLU A 76 15.10 -5.65 7.01
N SER A 77 15.31 -5.63 6.68
CA SER A 77 14.79 -5.94 6.05
C SER A 77 14.56 -6.62 5.62
N LEU A 78 14.82 -6.82 5.59
CA LEU A 78 14.53 -7.48 5.16
C LEU A 78 14.31 -7.97 4.93
#